data_0dc1b0445aad746af207adc6dff72b93
#
_entry.id   0dc1b0445aad746af207adc6dff72b93
#
_cell.length_a   1.000
_cell.length_b   1.000
_cell.length_c   1.000
_cell.angle_alpha   90.00
_cell.angle_beta   90.00
_cell.angle_gamma   90.00
#
_symmetry.space_group_name_H-M   'P 1'
#
loop_
_entity.id
_entity.type
_entity.pdbx_description
1 polymer ?
#
loop_
_entity_poly.entity_id
_entity_poly.type
_entity_poly.pdbx_seq_one_letter_code
_entity_poly.pdbx_strand_id
1 'polypeptide(L)'
;NSEEAERLALISVLLEKFEETRFKLEVPDPIDAVIYRLAELGLKQKDFAEILGSKSRASEVLTRKRGLTIEMIRTIHERLMIPAEILIGHPKQEEKDASDIDWTKFPVREMQKRGWFDMDLAEGKSGEQLIRSFFARTSANRSPVLLRKTLNGVSKEENHYAIYAWIARVMIRARELKNSDSRYIQGSITDEFLKQLAKLSRSDDGPLLAREFLAMKGVILVIEPHLPKTKLDGAAMLDQDGTP
;
A
#
# COMPACT_ATOMS: atom_id res chain seq x y z
N ASN A 1 9.96 -44.03 -2.41
CA ASN A 1 10.17 -44.19 -1.02
C ASN A 1 9.27 -43.22 -0.25
N SER A 2 8.59 -43.73 0.80
CA SER A 2 7.52 -42.97 1.53
C SER A 2 8.05 -41.70 2.19
N GLU A 3 9.22 -41.75 2.79
CA GLU A 3 9.82 -40.62 3.54
C GLU A 3 10.21 -39.45 2.63
N GLU A 4 10.72 -39.72 1.44
CA GLU A 4 11.04 -38.66 0.46
C GLU A 4 9.76 -38.00 -0.09
N ALA A 5 8.69 -38.76 -0.30
CA ALA A 5 7.40 -38.24 -0.72
C ALA A 5 6.75 -37.36 0.37
N GLU A 6 6.86 -37.77 1.63
CA GLU A 6 6.37 -36.98 2.77
C GLU A 6 7.15 -35.67 2.95
N ARG A 7 8.49 -35.71 2.77
CA ARG A 7 9.33 -34.51 2.80
C ARG A 7 8.98 -33.56 1.66
N LEU A 8 8.78 -34.10 0.45
CA LEU A 8 8.39 -33.28 -0.71
C LEU A 8 7.05 -32.63 -0.50
N ALA A 9 6.05 -33.37 0.03
CA ALA A 9 4.74 -32.85 0.34
C ALA A 9 4.80 -31.72 1.40
N LEU A 10 5.61 -31.92 2.45
CA LEU A 10 5.80 -30.90 3.47
C LEU A 10 6.47 -29.64 2.91
N ILE A 11 7.51 -29.79 2.10
CA ILE A 11 8.20 -28.67 1.45
C ILE A 11 7.25 -27.93 0.51
N SER A 12 6.41 -28.63 -0.25
CA SER A 12 5.41 -28.01 -1.13
C SER A 12 4.41 -27.18 -0.36
N VAL A 13 3.87 -27.69 0.75
CA VAL A 13 2.94 -26.94 1.60
C VAL A 13 3.60 -25.73 2.26
N LEU A 14 4.86 -25.86 2.69
CA LEU A 14 5.60 -24.74 3.28
C LEU A 14 5.94 -23.68 2.22
N LEU A 15 6.28 -24.10 1.00
CA LEU A 15 6.55 -23.21 -0.12
C LEU A 15 5.27 -22.46 -0.54
N GLU A 16 4.16 -23.18 -0.71
CA GLU A 16 2.85 -22.60 -1.02
C GLU A 16 2.44 -21.55 0.02
N LYS A 17 2.58 -21.86 1.31
CA LYS A 17 2.27 -20.95 2.40
C LYS A 17 3.22 -19.74 2.47
N PHE A 18 4.49 -19.94 2.11
CA PHE A 18 5.48 -18.87 2.00
C PHE A 18 5.16 -17.96 0.80
N GLU A 19 4.78 -18.53 -0.34
CA GLU A 19 4.40 -17.79 -1.53
C GLU A 19 3.10 -17.00 -1.31
N GLU A 20 2.09 -17.59 -0.70
CA GLU A 20 0.83 -16.89 -0.31
C GLU A 20 1.06 -15.68 0.59
N THR A 21 2.04 -15.75 1.48
CA THR A 21 2.33 -14.64 2.39
C THR A 21 3.19 -13.55 1.76
N ARG A 22 4.03 -13.90 0.81
CA ARG A 22 5.02 -12.99 0.23
C ARG A 22 4.66 -12.44 -1.14
N PHE A 23 3.91 -13.22 -1.92
CA PHE A 23 3.42 -12.88 -3.24
C PHE A 23 1.89 -12.95 -3.23
N LYS A 24 1.25 -12.00 -2.57
CA LYS A 24 -0.19 -11.80 -2.78
C LYS A 24 -0.37 -11.41 -4.24
N LEU A 25 -0.63 -12.39 -5.09
CA LEU A 25 -1.14 -12.14 -6.43
C LEU A 25 -2.43 -11.36 -6.25
N GLU A 26 -2.45 -10.12 -6.71
CA GLU A 26 -3.67 -9.35 -6.75
C GLU A 26 -4.68 -10.12 -7.61
N VAL A 27 -5.86 -10.37 -7.04
CA VAL A 27 -6.92 -11.02 -7.80
C VAL A 27 -7.23 -10.13 -9.00
N PRO A 28 -7.15 -10.64 -10.24
CA PRO A 28 -7.35 -9.81 -11.42
C PRO A 28 -8.77 -9.21 -11.43
N ASP A 29 -8.90 -8.05 -12.06
CA ASP A 29 -10.23 -7.45 -12.29
C ASP A 29 -11.11 -8.47 -13.06
N PRO A 30 -12.36 -8.66 -12.66
CA PRO A 30 -13.27 -9.62 -13.29
C PRO A 30 -13.35 -9.50 -14.81
N ILE A 31 -13.36 -8.27 -15.33
CA ILE A 31 -13.47 -8.02 -16.77
C ILE A 31 -12.13 -8.32 -17.46
N ASP A 32 -11.00 -8.01 -16.83
CA ASP A 32 -9.69 -8.37 -17.38
C ASP A 32 -9.51 -9.90 -17.44
N ALA A 33 -9.98 -10.62 -16.41
CA ALA A 33 -9.98 -12.07 -16.42
C ALA A 33 -10.83 -12.65 -17.57
N VAL A 34 -12.01 -12.05 -17.85
CA VAL A 34 -12.85 -12.42 -18.99
C VAL A 34 -12.14 -12.13 -20.31
N ILE A 35 -11.56 -10.94 -20.48
CA ILE A 35 -10.85 -10.55 -21.71
C ILE A 35 -9.66 -11.49 -21.96
N TYR A 36 -8.88 -11.79 -20.94
CA TYR A 36 -7.76 -12.71 -21.02
C TYR A 36 -8.21 -14.11 -21.44
N ARG A 37 -9.25 -14.63 -20.82
CA ARG A 37 -9.77 -15.98 -21.12
C ARG A 37 -10.36 -16.08 -22.53
N LEU A 38 -11.05 -15.05 -22.99
CA LEU A 38 -11.52 -14.98 -24.38
C LEU A 38 -10.36 -15.02 -25.37
N ALA A 39 -9.30 -14.25 -25.12
CA ALA A 39 -8.10 -14.24 -25.95
C ALA A 39 -7.39 -15.61 -25.97
N GLU A 40 -7.27 -16.26 -24.80
CA GLU A 40 -6.68 -17.60 -24.68
C GLU A 40 -7.45 -18.66 -25.49
N LEU A 41 -8.78 -18.58 -25.49
CA LEU A 41 -9.66 -19.47 -26.22
C LEU A 41 -9.85 -19.06 -27.71
N GLY A 42 -9.25 -17.96 -28.17
CA GLY A 42 -9.43 -17.42 -29.52
C GLY A 42 -10.84 -16.89 -29.79
N LEU A 43 -11.63 -16.64 -28.76
CA LEU A 43 -12.99 -16.15 -28.86
C LEU A 43 -13.03 -14.64 -29.04
N LYS A 44 -13.98 -14.17 -29.87
CA LYS A 44 -14.20 -12.75 -30.14
C LYS A 44 -15.39 -12.22 -29.36
N GLN A 45 -15.57 -10.90 -29.36
CA GLN A 45 -16.70 -10.25 -28.72
C GLN A 45 -18.08 -10.81 -29.15
N LYS A 46 -18.21 -11.27 -30.40
CA LYS A 46 -19.46 -11.88 -30.87
C LYS A 46 -19.76 -13.22 -30.19
N ASP A 47 -18.74 -14.00 -29.95
CA ASP A 47 -18.84 -15.31 -29.28
C ASP A 47 -19.21 -15.10 -27.80
N PHE A 48 -18.64 -14.07 -27.16
CA PHE A 48 -19.03 -13.66 -25.82
C PHE A 48 -20.47 -13.14 -25.76
N ALA A 49 -20.94 -12.48 -26.85
CA ALA A 49 -22.33 -12.06 -26.95
C ALA A 49 -23.29 -13.25 -27.03
N GLU A 50 -22.90 -14.34 -27.68
CA GLU A 50 -23.67 -15.59 -27.72
C GLU A 50 -23.69 -16.26 -26.33
N ILE A 51 -22.57 -16.25 -25.59
CA ILE A 51 -22.50 -16.75 -24.22
C ILE A 51 -23.47 -16.01 -23.29
N LEU A 52 -23.51 -14.68 -23.37
CA LEU A 52 -24.39 -13.83 -22.55
C LEU A 52 -25.83 -13.67 -23.12
N GLY A 53 -26.11 -14.22 -24.31
CA GLY A 53 -27.39 -14.10 -24.99
C GLY A 53 -27.73 -12.68 -25.44
N SER A 54 -26.78 -11.73 -25.47
CA SER A 54 -27.03 -10.34 -25.84
C SER A 54 -25.79 -9.59 -26.27
N LYS A 55 -25.79 -9.03 -27.47
CA LYS A 55 -24.71 -8.21 -28.02
C LYS A 55 -24.49 -6.91 -27.22
N SER A 56 -25.59 -6.27 -26.79
CA SER A 56 -25.51 -5.03 -25.98
C SER A 56 -24.87 -5.28 -24.64
N ARG A 57 -25.32 -6.33 -23.91
CA ARG A 57 -24.78 -6.69 -22.61
C ARG A 57 -23.29 -7.05 -22.68
N ALA A 58 -22.90 -7.84 -23.69
CA ALA A 58 -21.49 -8.21 -23.87
C ALA A 58 -20.61 -6.98 -24.13
N SER A 59 -21.06 -6.05 -24.96
CA SER A 59 -20.35 -4.79 -25.22
C SER A 59 -20.26 -3.91 -23.98
N GLU A 60 -21.35 -3.75 -23.24
CA GLU A 60 -21.39 -2.96 -22.02
C GLU A 60 -20.47 -3.53 -20.91
N VAL A 61 -20.42 -4.86 -20.79
CA VAL A 61 -19.53 -5.54 -19.84
C VAL A 61 -18.06 -5.35 -20.25
N LEU A 62 -17.69 -5.66 -21.49
CA LEU A 62 -16.30 -5.53 -21.95
C LEU A 62 -15.79 -4.07 -21.95
N THR A 63 -16.69 -3.09 -22.09
CA THR A 63 -16.35 -1.67 -21.99
C THR A 63 -16.48 -1.12 -20.57
N ARG A 64 -16.71 -1.97 -19.57
CA ARG A 64 -16.87 -1.60 -18.15
C ARG A 64 -18.01 -0.63 -17.85
N LYS A 65 -18.96 -0.50 -18.75
CA LYS A 65 -20.17 0.31 -18.57
C LYS A 65 -21.23 -0.39 -17.72
N ARG A 66 -21.11 -1.70 -17.56
CA ARG A 66 -22.01 -2.54 -16.76
C ARG A 66 -21.23 -3.57 -15.96
N GLY A 67 -21.55 -3.70 -14.68
CA GLY A 67 -21.04 -4.79 -13.82
C GLY A 67 -21.65 -6.15 -14.17
N LEU A 68 -21.00 -7.23 -13.76
CA LEU A 68 -21.50 -8.59 -13.89
C LEU A 68 -22.68 -8.82 -12.93
N THR A 69 -23.78 -9.32 -13.44
CA THR A 69 -24.88 -9.83 -12.62
C THR A 69 -24.59 -11.26 -12.16
N ILE A 70 -25.27 -11.75 -11.13
CA ILE A 70 -25.11 -13.13 -10.64
C ILE A 70 -25.38 -14.16 -11.74
N GLU A 71 -26.36 -13.89 -12.61
CA GLU A 71 -26.67 -14.73 -13.77
C GLU A 71 -25.53 -14.77 -14.79
N MET A 72 -24.94 -13.59 -15.08
CA MET A 72 -23.77 -13.51 -15.95
C MET A 72 -22.57 -14.22 -15.36
N ILE A 73 -22.30 -14.04 -14.05
CA ILE A 73 -21.21 -14.72 -13.34
C ILE A 73 -21.35 -16.23 -13.47
N ARG A 74 -22.55 -16.78 -13.25
CA ARG A 74 -22.82 -18.21 -13.41
C ARG A 74 -22.54 -18.69 -14.84
N THR A 75 -23.09 -17.98 -15.82
CA THR A 75 -22.91 -18.32 -17.23
C THR A 75 -21.43 -18.25 -17.67
N ILE A 76 -20.72 -17.22 -17.26
CA ILE A 76 -19.29 -17.04 -17.56
C ILE A 76 -18.44 -18.10 -16.88
N HIS A 77 -18.73 -18.41 -15.60
CA HIS A 77 -18.06 -19.47 -14.86
C HIS A 77 -18.23 -20.83 -15.59
N GLU A 78 -19.44 -21.20 -15.95
CA GLU A 78 -19.73 -22.48 -16.60
C GLU A 78 -19.17 -22.58 -18.02
N ARG A 79 -19.20 -21.49 -18.80
CA ARG A 79 -18.79 -21.49 -20.21
C ARG A 79 -17.33 -21.20 -20.45
N LEU A 80 -16.73 -20.34 -19.64
CA LEU A 80 -15.34 -19.92 -19.79
C LEU A 80 -14.42 -20.55 -18.71
N MET A 81 -14.97 -21.33 -17.77
CA MET A 81 -14.23 -21.97 -16.68
C MET A 81 -13.39 -20.98 -15.86
N ILE A 82 -13.88 -19.75 -15.69
CA ILE A 82 -13.27 -18.76 -14.81
C ILE A 82 -13.82 -18.98 -13.40
N PRO A 83 -12.97 -19.10 -12.36
CA PRO A 83 -13.44 -19.24 -10.98
C PRO A 83 -14.43 -18.14 -10.57
N ALA A 84 -15.52 -18.53 -9.90
CA ALA A 84 -16.56 -17.58 -9.50
C ALA A 84 -16.04 -16.49 -8.58
N GLU A 85 -15.06 -16.81 -7.74
CA GLU A 85 -14.37 -15.89 -6.83
C GLU A 85 -13.72 -14.73 -7.60
N ILE A 86 -13.14 -15.00 -8.77
CA ILE A 86 -12.53 -13.98 -9.64
C ILE A 86 -13.64 -13.11 -10.27
N LEU A 87 -14.75 -13.73 -10.72
CA LEU A 87 -15.85 -13.02 -11.38
C LEU A 87 -16.68 -12.17 -10.41
N ILE A 88 -16.84 -12.62 -9.16
CA ILE A 88 -17.48 -11.83 -8.10
C ILE A 88 -16.59 -10.62 -7.80
N GLY A 89 -15.29 -10.76 -8.01
CA GLY A 89 -14.30 -9.78 -7.61
C GLY A 89 -14.29 -9.65 -6.08
N HIS A 90 -13.19 -9.22 -5.52
CA HIS A 90 -13.31 -8.57 -4.22
C HIS A 90 -14.19 -7.34 -4.45
N PRO A 91 -15.11 -7.01 -3.50
CA PRO A 91 -15.73 -5.71 -3.57
C PRO A 91 -14.55 -4.76 -3.82
N LYS A 92 -14.52 -4.12 -4.99
CA LYS A 92 -13.61 -3.00 -5.18
C LYS A 92 -13.87 -2.19 -3.93
N GLN A 93 -12.91 -2.20 -3.01
CA GLN A 93 -12.86 -1.06 -2.10
C GLN A 93 -12.82 0.06 -3.11
N GLU A 94 -14.00 0.68 -3.28
CA GLU A 94 -14.18 1.78 -4.23
C GLU A 94 -12.91 2.56 -4.08
N GLU A 95 -12.12 2.65 -5.15
CA GLU A 95 -11.14 3.72 -5.24
C GLU A 95 -12.00 4.96 -5.08
N LYS A 96 -12.24 5.29 -3.83
CA LYS A 96 -12.76 6.58 -3.47
C LYS A 96 -11.71 7.48 -4.03
N ASP A 97 -12.02 8.03 -5.19
CA ASP A 97 -11.19 8.93 -5.95
C ASP A 97 -10.47 9.90 -5.01
N ALA A 98 -9.31 10.41 -5.42
CA ALA A 98 -8.61 11.46 -4.69
C ALA A 98 -9.54 12.65 -4.33
N SER A 99 -10.73 12.73 -4.97
CA SER A 99 -11.85 13.61 -4.65
C SER A 99 -12.52 13.34 -3.29
N ASP A 100 -12.33 12.15 -2.69
CA ASP A 100 -13.06 11.73 -1.49
C ASP A 100 -12.25 11.89 -0.18
N ILE A 101 -11.13 12.59 -0.25
CA ILE A 101 -10.36 12.99 0.94
C ILE A 101 -11.01 14.23 1.54
N ASP A 102 -11.53 14.06 2.73
CA ASP A 102 -12.03 15.21 3.52
C ASP A 102 -10.84 15.97 4.13
N TRP A 103 -10.36 16.96 3.39
CA TRP A 103 -9.22 17.79 3.79
C TRP A 103 -9.45 18.55 5.09
N THR A 104 -10.71 18.73 5.54
CA THR A 104 -11.06 19.43 6.77
C THR A 104 -10.76 18.60 8.03
N LYS A 105 -10.62 17.27 7.86
CA LYS A 105 -10.35 16.34 8.96
C LYS A 105 -8.88 16.26 9.38
N PHE A 106 -7.99 16.83 8.59
CA PHE A 106 -6.57 16.90 8.99
C PHE A 106 -6.37 17.82 10.21
N PRO A 107 -5.46 17.46 11.13
CA PRO A 107 -5.22 18.24 12.34
C PRO A 107 -4.34 19.48 12.07
N VAL A 108 -4.80 20.37 11.18
CA VAL A 108 -4.05 21.56 10.68
C VAL A 108 -3.48 22.39 11.82
N ARG A 109 -4.30 22.65 12.86
CA ARG A 109 -3.87 23.49 14.01
C ARG A 109 -2.69 22.88 14.77
N GLU A 110 -2.70 21.55 14.96
CA GLU A 110 -1.63 20.86 15.64
C GLU A 110 -0.36 20.81 14.77
N MET A 111 -0.51 20.56 13.47
CA MET A 111 0.58 20.59 12.50
C MET A 111 1.23 22.00 12.44
N GLN A 112 0.41 23.04 12.46
CA GLN A 112 0.87 24.44 12.46
C GLN A 112 1.61 24.78 13.76
N LYS A 113 1.08 24.37 14.92
CA LYS A 113 1.74 24.54 16.23
C LYS A 113 3.11 23.88 16.28
N ARG A 114 3.30 22.77 15.57
CA ARG A 114 4.58 22.04 15.47
C ARG A 114 5.51 22.57 14.39
N GLY A 115 5.14 23.64 13.68
CA GLY A 115 5.95 24.22 12.61
C GLY A 115 6.12 23.32 11.39
N TRP A 116 5.10 22.48 11.07
CA TRP A 116 5.17 21.60 9.92
C TRP A 116 4.92 22.32 8.59
N PHE A 117 4.36 23.52 8.66
CA PHE A 117 4.17 24.40 7.50
C PHE A 117 5.24 25.48 7.48
N ASP A 118 5.65 25.85 6.29
CA ASP A 118 6.46 27.06 6.08
C ASP A 118 5.55 28.27 6.27
N MET A 119 5.85 29.08 7.30
CA MET A 119 5.02 30.20 7.70
C MET A 119 4.95 31.30 6.61
N ASP A 120 6.02 31.49 5.87
CA ASP A 120 6.06 32.48 4.78
C ASP A 120 5.16 32.06 3.61
N LEU A 121 5.02 30.75 3.40
CA LEU A 121 4.14 30.17 2.39
C LEU A 121 2.72 29.91 2.89
N ALA A 122 2.47 30.06 4.19
CA ALA A 122 1.18 29.77 4.82
C ALA A 122 0.23 30.98 4.85
N GLU A 123 0.79 32.21 4.72
CA GLU A 123 0.03 33.44 4.81
C GLU A 123 -1.06 33.52 3.73
N GLY A 124 -2.30 33.76 4.14
CA GLY A 124 -3.47 33.85 3.25
C GLY A 124 -4.01 32.53 2.70
N LYS A 125 -3.44 31.37 3.06
CA LYS A 125 -3.90 30.06 2.59
C LYS A 125 -4.97 29.44 3.51
N SER A 126 -5.94 28.78 2.91
CA SER A 126 -6.91 27.97 3.64
C SER A 126 -6.24 26.71 4.22
N GLY A 127 -6.85 26.09 5.25
CA GLY A 127 -6.34 24.84 5.84
C GLY A 127 -6.17 23.73 4.80
N GLU A 128 -7.08 23.62 3.85
CA GLU A 128 -6.99 22.67 2.73
C GLU A 128 -5.76 22.94 1.84
N GLN A 129 -5.54 24.19 1.47
CA GLN A 129 -4.39 24.56 0.64
C GLN A 129 -3.06 24.28 1.35
N LEU A 130 -3.00 24.49 2.67
CA LEU A 130 -1.83 24.15 3.48
C LEU A 130 -1.57 22.63 3.45
N ILE A 131 -2.60 21.82 3.66
CA ILE A 131 -2.47 20.36 3.64
C ILE A 131 -2.06 19.86 2.25
N ARG A 132 -2.67 20.36 1.19
CA ARG A 132 -2.31 20.00 -0.18
C ARG A 132 -0.84 20.33 -0.49
N SER A 133 -0.38 21.53 -0.11
CA SER A 133 1.03 21.92 -0.29
C SER A 133 1.99 21.10 0.57
N PHE A 134 1.57 20.68 1.77
CA PHE A 134 2.35 19.82 2.64
C PHE A 134 2.53 18.41 2.01
N PHE A 135 1.46 17.81 1.52
CA PHE A 135 1.54 16.51 0.85
C PHE A 135 2.28 16.56 -0.50
N ALA A 136 2.27 17.69 -1.20
CA ALA A 136 3.06 17.88 -2.43
C ALA A 136 4.58 17.80 -2.19
N ARG A 137 5.05 18.05 -0.96
CA ARG A 137 6.46 17.85 -0.56
C ARG A 137 6.84 16.39 -0.39
N THR A 138 5.87 15.50 -0.21
CA THR A 138 6.09 14.06 -0.35
C THR A 138 6.18 13.71 -1.84
N SER A 139 6.83 12.61 -2.26
CA SER A 139 6.93 12.29 -3.70
C SER A 139 5.57 12.25 -4.36
N ALA A 140 5.51 12.65 -5.63
CA ALA A 140 4.30 12.84 -6.42
C ALA A 140 3.33 11.63 -6.46
N ASN A 141 3.81 10.42 -6.12
CA ASN A 141 3.02 9.18 -6.10
C ASN A 141 2.47 8.80 -4.71
N ARG A 142 2.72 9.61 -3.67
CA ARG A 142 2.19 9.30 -2.32
C ARG A 142 1.17 10.35 -1.88
N SER A 143 0.08 10.42 -2.63
CA SER A 143 -1.10 11.15 -2.17
C SER A 143 -1.66 10.48 -0.89
N PRO A 144 -2.42 11.18 -0.06
CA PRO A 144 -3.11 10.59 1.09
C PRO A 144 -3.92 9.33 0.74
N VAL A 145 -4.36 9.19 -0.51
CA VAL A 145 -5.04 8.00 -1.04
C VAL A 145 -4.15 6.76 -1.01
N LEU A 146 -2.87 6.89 -1.40
CA LEU A 146 -1.92 5.77 -1.39
C LEU A 146 -1.50 5.40 0.03
N LEU A 147 -1.33 6.38 0.91
CA LEU A 147 -1.07 6.15 2.33
C LEU A 147 -2.23 5.39 2.99
N ARG A 148 -3.46 5.66 2.58
CA ARG A 148 -4.65 4.94 3.04
C ARG A 148 -4.61 3.45 2.69
N LYS A 149 -4.10 3.08 1.50
CA LYS A 149 -3.93 1.65 1.09
C LYS A 149 -2.86 0.95 1.94
N THR A 150 -1.84 1.66 2.39
CA THR A 150 -0.72 1.10 3.16
C THR A 150 -1.08 0.77 4.62
N LEU A 151 -2.12 1.41 5.18
CA LEU A 151 -2.53 1.27 6.57
C LEU A 151 -3.68 0.24 6.76
N ASN A 152 -3.64 -0.87 6.05
CA ASN A 152 -4.55 -1.98 6.30
C ASN A 152 -4.30 -2.55 7.70
N GLY A 153 -5.22 -2.29 8.64
CA GLY A 153 -5.12 -2.77 10.03
C GLY A 153 -5.28 -1.70 11.11
N VAL A 154 -5.36 -0.42 10.72
CA VAL A 154 -5.63 0.67 11.66
C VAL A 154 -7.08 0.60 12.15
N SER A 155 -7.29 0.63 13.46
CA SER A 155 -8.62 0.49 14.05
C SER A 155 -9.54 1.68 13.69
N LYS A 156 -10.87 1.46 13.70
CA LYS A 156 -11.86 2.52 13.44
C LYS A 156 -11.83 3.68 14.46
N GLU A 157 -11.21 3.46 15.59
CA GLU A 157 -11.12 4.45 16.69
C GLU A 157 -9.93 5.41 16.51
N GLU A 158 -9.01 5.12 15.61
CA GLU A 158 -7.80 5.90 15.40
C GLU A 158 -8.03 7.04 14.40
N ASN A 159 -7.34 8.15 14.61
CA ASN A 159 -7.44 9.29 13.69
C ASN A 159 -6.57 9.07 12.46
N HIS A 160 -7.11 8.44 11.43
CA HIS A 160 -6.42 8.13 10.19
C HIS A 160 -5.80 9.37 9.52
N TYR A 161 -6.48 10.51 9.57
CA TYR A 161 -5.96 11.77 9.01
C TYR A 161 -4.70 12.25 9.74
N ALA A 162 -4.66 12.07 11.07
CA ALA A 162 -3.46 12.37 11.85
C ALA A 162 -2.32 11.40 11.51
N ILE A 163 -2.62 10.12 11.33
CA ILE A 163 -1.62 9.11 10.91
C ILE A 163 -1.05 9.45 9.54
N TYR A 164 -1.90 9.79 8.57
CA TYR A 164 -1.44 10.19 7.23
C TYR A 164 -0.53 11.43 7.28
N ALA A 165 -0.92 12.44 8.06
CA ALA A 165 -0.12 13.65 8.24
C ALA A 165 1.23 13.32 8.88
N TRP A 166 1.26 12.45 9.90
CA TRP A 166 2.48 12.04 10.57
C TRP A 166 3.41 11.26 9.63
N ILE A 167 2.89 10.28 8.88
CA ILE A 167 3.67 9.54 7.88
C ILE A 167 4.27 10.49 6.84
N ALA A 168 3.46 11.42 6.31
CA ALA A 168 3.95 12.41 5.36
C ALA A 168 5.10 13.26 5.96
N ARG A 169 4.97 13.66 7.24
CA ARG A 169 6.04 14.38 7.95
C ARG A 169 7.31 13.55 8.06
N VAL A 170 7.20 12.29 8.48
CA VAL A 170 8.34 11.38 8.58
C VAL A 170 9.05 11.24 7.24
N MET A 171 8.32 11.11 6.13
CA MET A 171 8.91 11.02 4.80
C MET A 171 9.62 12.30 4.35
N ILE A 172 9.06 13.48 4.68
CA ILE A 172 9.71 14.77 4.42
C ILE A 172 11.03 14.84 5.20
N ARG A 173 10.99 14.48 6.50
CA ARG A 173 12.19 14.48 7.35
C ARG A 173 13.24 13.46 6.91
N ALA A 174 12.80 12.27 6.49
CA ALA A 174 13.70 11.26 5.98
C ALA A 174 14.52 11.77 4.78
N ARG A 175 13.88 12.53 3.88
CA ARG A 175 14.58 13.13 2.73
C ARG A 175 15.56 14.21 3.14
N GLU A 176 15.22 15.03 4.14
CA GLU A 176 16.12 16.04 4.68
C GLU A 176 17.37 15.39 5.33
N LEU A 177 17.21 14.17 5.89
CA LEU A 177 18.27 13.40 6.54
C LEU A 177 19.04 12.48 5.58
N LYS A 178 18.53 12.28 4.35
CA LYS A 178 19.14 11.37 3.38
C LYS A 178 20.51 11.87 2.95
N ASN A 179 21.57 11.17 3.37
CA ASN A 179 22.92 11.39 2.90
C ASN A 179 23.14 10.57 1.62
N SER A 180 23.75 11.18 0.60
CA SER A 180 24.05 10.53 -0.68
C SER A 180 25.05 9.37 -0.58
N ASP A 181 25.78 9.25 0.53
CA ASP A 181 26.96 8.37 0.63
C ASP A 181 26.64 6.95 1.13
N SER A 182 25.47 6.71 1.73
CA SER A 182 25.12 5.37 2.22
C SER A 182 23.85 4.86 1.52
N ARG A 183 24.01 3.77 0.78
CA ARG A 183 22.91 3.06 0.12
C ARG A 183 22.57 1.79 0.88
N TYR A 184 21.28 1.56 1.11
CA TYR A 184 20.82 0.31 1.68
C TYR A 184 21.12 -0.88 0.76
N ILE A 185 21.66 -1.94 1.34
CA ILE A 185 21.90 -3.22 0.67
C ILE A 185 21.01 -4.26 1.33
N GLN A 186 20.17 -4.93 0.56
CA GLN A 186 19.29 -5.97 1.08
C GLN A 186 20.10 -7.08 1.76
N GLY A 187 19.69 -7.48 2.98
CA GLY A 187 20.40 -8.47 3.78
C GLY A 187 21.58 -7.92 4.60
N SER A 188 21.88 -6.62 4.54
CA SER A 188 22.94 -6.00 5.33
C SER A 188 22.59 -5.84 6.82
N ILE A 189 21.33 -5.97 7.19
CA ILE A 189 20.84 -5.98 8.57
C ILE A 189 20.85 -7.43 9.06
N THR A 190 21.89 -7.78 9.81
CA THR A 190 22.09 -9.12 10.38
C THR A 190 21.62 -9.16 11.84
N ASP A 191 21.43 -10.38 12.38
CA ASP A 191 21.11 -10.55 13.81
C ASP A 191 22.16 -9.92 14.72
N GLU A 192 23.43 -10.01 14.34
CA GLU A 192 24.52 -9.39 15.12
C GLU A 192 24.43 -7.87 15.08
N PHE A 193 24.09 -7.29 13.91
CA PHE A 193 23.83 -5.86 13.79
C PHE A 193 22.66 -5.42 14.68
N LEU A 194 21.56 -6.18 14.69
CA LEU A 194 20.40 -5.90 15.55
C LEU A 194 20.74 -6.00 17.05
N LYS A 195 21.56 -6.98 17.46
CA LYS A 195 22.04 -7.08 18.83
C LYS A 195 22.90 -5.88 19.25
N GLN A 196 23.75 -5.38 18.34
CA GLN A 196 24.55 -4.17 18.60
C GLN A 196 23.65 -2.94 18.69
N LEU A 197 22.70 -2.78 17.78
CA LEU A 197 21.71 -1.71 17.82
C LEU A 197 20.94 -1.69 19.15
N ALA A 198 20.48 -2.87 19.61
CA ALA A 198 19.75 -2.99 20.87
C ALA A 198 20.56 -2.57 22.09
N LYS A 199 21.90 -2.75 22.06
CA LYS A 199 22.77 -2.31 23.16
C LYS A 199 22.82 -0.79 23.33
N LEU A 200 22.56 -0.04 22.25
CA LEU A 200 22.54 1.43 22.27
C LEU A 200 21.39 1.99 23.13
N SER A 201 20.32 1.21 23.34
CA SER A 201 19.21 1.61 24.21
C SER A 201 19.59 1.80 25.69
N ARG A 202 20.77 1.37 26.07
CA ARG A 202 21.30 1.56 27.44
C ARG A 202 21.86 2.97 27.68
N SER A 203 22.07 3.74 26.63
CA SER A 203 22.54 5.13 26.70
C SER A 203 21.37 6.10 26.71
N ASP A 204 21.49 7.20 27.43
CA ASP A 204 20.50 8.29 27.40
C ASP A 204 20.38 8.88 25.99
N ASP A 205 21.49 8.89 25.22
CA ASP A 205 21.52 9.31 23.82
C ASP A 205 21.18 8.17 22.84
N GLY A 206 20.65 7.04 23.34
CA GLY A 206 20.37 5.83 22.57
C GLY A 206 19.67 6.07 21.23
N PRO A 207 18.60 6.87 21.15
CA PRO A 207 17.91 7.15 19.89
C PRO A 207 18.78 7.88 18.86
N LEU A 208 19.64 8.80 19.27
CA LEU A 208 20.55 9.52 18.39
C LEU A 208 21.66 8.61 17.87
N LEU A 209 22.26 7.81 18.77
CA LEU A 209 23.25 6.79 18.40
C LEU A 209 22.68 5.74 17.47
N ALA A 210 21.44 5.30 17.71
CA ALA A 210 20.74 4.38 16.82
C ALA A 210 20.54 4.97 15.41
N ARG A 211 20.23 6.26 15.29
CA ARG A 211 20.10 6.95 14.01
C ARG A 211 21.41 6.90 13.21
N GLU A 212 22.52 7.23 13.85
CA GLU A 212 23.85 7.19 13.22
C GLU A 212 24.24 5.76 12.83
N PHE A 213 23.98 4.81 13.73
CA PHE A 213 24.29 3.41 13.50
C PHE A 213 23.49 2.79 12.35
N LEU A 214 22.21 3.12 12.23
CA LEU A 214 21.36 2.70 11.13
C LEU A 214 21.74 3.38 9.82
N ALA A 215 22.13 4.66 9.86
CA ALA A 215 22.58 5.41 8.68
C ALA A 215 23.80 4.77 8.01
N MET A 216 24.70 4.11 8.75
CA MET A 216 25.83 3.35 8.18
C MET A 216 25.39 2.21 7.25
N LYS A 217 24.15 1.73 7.40
CA LYS A 217 23.55 0.70 6.56
C LYS A 217 22.55 1.25 5.52
N GLY A 218 22.47 2.58 5.38
CA GLY A 218 21.54 3.22 4.49
C GLY A 218 20.09 3.20 4.98
N VAL A 219 19.87 2.92 6.27
CA VAL A 219 18.55 2.98 6.92
C VAL A 219 18.38 4.34 7.59
N ILE A 220 17.29 5.04 7.28
CA ILE A 220 17.02 6.39 7.80
C ILE A 220 16.09 6.30 9.01
N LEU A 221 16.60 6.52 10.22
CA LEU A 221 15.78 6.63 11.41
C LEU A 221 15.31 8.07 11.61
N VAL A 222 14.00 8.28 11.54
CA VAL A 222 13.36 9.56 11.85
C VAL A 222 12.72 9.49 13.23
N ILE A 223 13.13 10.40 14.12
CA ILE A 223 12.53 10.57 15.44
C ILE A 223 11.56 11.74 15.34
N GLU A 224 10.26 11.44 15.25
CA GLU A 224 9.20 12.43 15.10
C GLU A 224 8.04 12.10 16.06
N PRO A 225 7.69 13.00 17.00
CA PRO A 225 6.58 12.76 17.91
C PRO A 225 5.27 12.56 17.15
N HIS A 226 4.52 11.51 17.49
CA HIS A 226 3.25 11.23 16.87
C HIS A 226 2.18 12.28 17.20
N LEU A 227 1.21 12.45 16.32
CA LEU A 227 0.08 13.35 16.55
C LEU A 227 -0.90 12.75 17.57
N PRO A 228 -1.69 13.58 18.30
CA PRO A 228 -2.68 13.09 19.24
C PRO A 228 -3.66 12.09 18.61
N LYS A 229 -4.06 11.06 19.36
CA LYS A 229 -5.03 10.03 18.96
C LYS A 229 -4.55 9.13 17.80
N THR A 230 -3.24 8.97 17.59
CA THR A 230 -2.72 8.06 16.58
C THR A 230 -2.35 6.69 17.14
N LYS A 231 -2.09 6.58 18.46
CA LYS A 231 -1.68 5.33 19.13
C LYS A 231 -0.57 4.56 18.38
N LEU A 232 0.37 5.29 17.79
CA LEU A 232 1.50 4.72 17.06
C LEU A 232 2.71 4.64 17.97
N ASP A 233 3.35 3.48 18.04
CA ASP A 233 4.66 3.31 18.68
C ASP A 233 5.81 3.57 17.69
N GLY A 234 5.59 3.27 16.41
CA GLY A 234 6.54 3.47 15.33
C GLY A 234 6.00 2.97 13.99
N ALA A 235 6.73 3.20 12.93
CA ALA A 235 6.44 2.67 11.60
C ALA A 235 7.72 2.38 10.85
N ALA A 236 7.74 1.30 10.06
CA ALA A 236 8.79 1.00 9.10
C ALA A 236 8.24 1.14 7.68
N MET A 237 8.98 1.81 6.82
CA MET A 237 8.56 2.11 5.46
C MET A 237 9.72 1.95 4.49
N LEU A 238 9.42 1.62 3.24
CA LEU A 238 10.39 1.68 2.15
C LEU A 238 10.10 2.93 1.31
N ASP A 239 11.11 3.68 0.93
CA ASP A 239 10.97 4.73 -0.08
C ASP A 239 10.85 4.12 -1.47
N GLN A 240 10.50 4.92 -2.49
CA GLN A 240 10.31 4.46 -3.87
C GLN A 240 11.56 3.83 -4.49
N ASP A 241 12.72 4.24 -4.04
CA ASP A 241 14.01 3.67 -4.46
C ASP A 241 14.43 2.43 -3.63
N GLY A 242 13.54 1.92 -2.78
CA GLY A 242 13.80 0.78 -1.90
C GLY A 242 14.66 1.11 -0.68
N THR A 243 14.88 2.38 -0.37
CA THR A 243 15.56 2.81 0.87
C THR A 243 14.59 2.70 2.04
N PRO A 244 14.95 1.95 3.13
CA PRO A 244 14.17 1.85 4.36
C PRO A 244 14.35 3.05 5.29
#